data_974886fa8ec5389e5a5d4abac9092749
#
_entry.id   974886fa8ec5389e5a5d4abac9092749
#
_cell.length_a   1.000
_cell.length_b   1.000
_cell.length_c   1.000
_cell.angle_alpha   90.00
_cell.angle_beta   90.00
_cell.angle_gamma   90.00
#
_symmetry.space_group_name_H-M   'P 1'
#
loop_
_entity.id
_entity.type
_entity.pdbx_description
1 polymer ?
#
loop_
_entity_poly.entity_id
_entity_poly.type
_entity_poly.pdbx_seq_one_letter_code
_entity_poly.pdbx_strand_id
1 'polypeptide(L)'
;RENLWPSFVIFQPNKKYNVFQPTLITPDYNLFTTASTAYPLFFINDKQLASHSQFVTKMRTKAVESFQKFRRGSSFNFWPVKNRVEYSYSYSGPDNIPLSFISFLYKLNNKTGLVNYGMHESELLIEWLDEINDDEKNKDGLVALFNIPNDSDDTSMALVLSLLSEMNDLTNMAIIDSVDKQVFSTYRDIERNKFDRYNELLPKNTGAFLTWHKNDSSEDFSKPEKGIIPLKVNNIDLSVNANTLHFLSRAGLSDLPGFRETALLLADAIKSNKWYNASLYYPERLWFPYTLSRAIRDGRLNVPEINETLPCFISSIIELQQNFELQNSSLKGAFPAFNSVSYNLSTALGLNTLLNLGRENACKAGKQDVFDSVVNNSIRFLLMSQKKSAKPDKTFGVKETFWLSGPLFSSSIQDMAHWYSNSQNTGLVLEALTKYLLGYDMINNPEKINIRFVNNRLTIK
;
A
#
# COMPACT_ATOMS: atom_id res chain seq x y z
N ARG A 1 -15.03 -14.93 0.92
CA ARG A 1 -15.20 -13.73 0.07
C ARG A 1 -16.04 -12.66 0.73
N GLU A 2 -16.77 -12.98 1.76
CA GLU A 2 -17.51 -12.00 2.55
C GLU A 2 -16.52 -11.18 3.38
N ASN A 3 -16.63 -9.85 3.31
CA ASN A 3 -15.88 -8.88 4.12
C ASN A 3 -14.48 -8.47 3.63
N LEU A 4 -14.06 -8.86 2.43
CA LEU A 4 -12.81 -8.43 1.82
C LEU A 4 -13.08 -7.51 0.62
N TRP A 5 -12.26 -6.48 0.44
CA TRP A 5 -12.32 -5.63 -0.75
C TRP A 5 -11.46 -6.22 -1.87
N PRO A 6 -12.01 -6.28 -3.10
CA PRO A 6 -11.30 -6.87 -4.22
C PRO A 6 -10.21 -5.96 -4.75
N SER A 7 -9.13 -6.59 -5.15
CA SER A 7 -8.13 -6.09 -6.08
C SER A 7 -8.06 -6.97 -7.32
N PHE A 8 -7.32 -6.53 -8.32
CA PHE A 8 -7.04 -7.30 -9.51
C PHE A 8 -5.54 -7.26 -9.77
N VAL A 9 -4.96 -8.42 -9.98
CA VAL A 9 -3.57 -8.53 -10.45
C VAL A 9 -3.61 -8.49 -11.97
N ILE A 10 -2.85 -7.60 -12.53
CA ILE A 10 -2.63 -7.52 -13.99
C ILE A 10 -1.20 -7.96 -14.25
N PHE A 11 -1.07 -9.08 -14.94
CA PHE A 11 0.21 -9.56 -15.44
C PHE A 11 0.41 -8.98 -16.84
N GLN A 12 1.42 -8.15 -16.99
CA GLN A 12 1.77 -7.57 -18.27
C GLN A 12 3.02 -8.24 -18.81
N PRO A 13 3.03 -8.64 -20.09
CA PRO A 13 4.23 -9.13 -20.72
C PRO A 13 5.29 -8.02 -20.71
N ASN A 14 6.46 -8.33 -20.22
CA ASN A 14 7.56 -7.40 -20.24
C ASN A 14 8.04 -7.22 -21.68
N LYS A 15 7.92 -6.02 -22.22
CA LYS A 15 8.37 -5.66 -23.57
C LYS A 15 9.87 -5.97 -23.80
N LYS A 16 10.67 -5.90 -22.74
CA LYS A 16 12.11 -6.17 -22.76
C LYS A 16 12.45 -7.60 -23.17
N TYR A 17 11.56 -8.54 -22.88
CA TYR A 17 11.81 -9.97 -23.13
C TYR A 17 11.02 -10.55 -24.30
N ASN A 18 10.35 -9.74 -25.10
CA ASN A 18 9.59 -10.14 -26.30
C ASN A 18 8.57 -11.27 -26.04
N VAL A 19 8.04 -11.35 -24.85
CA VAL A 19 7.05 -12.38 -24.46
C VAL A 19 5.66 -11.83 -24.79
N PHE A 20 5.15 -12.16 -25.97
CA PHE A 20 3.77 -11.89 -26.34
C PHE A 20 2.87 -12.92 -25.65
N GLN A 21 2.25 -12.53 -24.57
CA GLN A 21 1.14 -13.25 -23.96
C GLN A 21 -0.01 -12.25 -23.79
N PRO A 22 -1.27 -12.69 -23.87
CA PRO A 22 -2.38 -11.82 -23.54
C PRO A 22 -2.26 -11.37 -22.09
N THR A 23 -2.61 -10.12 -21.82
CA THR A 23 -2.69 -9.58 -20.47
C THR A 23 -3.61 -10.45 -19.63
N LEU A 24 -3.09 -11.02 -18.56
CA LEU A 24 -3.86 -11.84 -17.64
C LEU A 24 -4.35 -10.98 -16.49
N ILE A 25 -5.65 -10.98 -16.24
CA ILE A 25 -6.29 -10.27 -15.15
C ILE A 25 -6.89 -11.29 -14.18
N THR A 26 -6.46 -11.26 -12.93
CA THR A 26 -6.91 -12.20 -11.90
C THR A 26 -7.43 -11.44 -10.69
N PRO A 27 -8.64 -11.77 -10.19
CA PRO A 27 -9.10 -11.24 -8.92
C PRO A 27 -8.20 -11.70 -7.78
N ASP A 28 -7.90 -10.77 -6.87
CA ASP A 28 -7.11 -11.04 -5.67
C ASP A 28 -7.79 -10.43 -4.44
N TYR A 29 -7.58 -11.06 -3.29
CA TYR A 29 -8.06 -10.60 -2.00
C TYR A 29 -6.91 -10.64 -1.02
N ASN A 30 -6.43 -9.47 -0.63
CA ASN A 30 -5.30 -9.33 0.27
C ASN A 30 -5.61 -8.38 1.42
N LEU A 31 -4.78 -8.46 2.46
CA LEU A 31 -4.94 -7.65 3.65
C LEU A 31 -4.73 -6.18 3.35
N PHE A 32 -3.67 -5.84 2.62
CA PHE A 32 -3.32 -4.44 2.36
C PHE A 32 -4.45 -3.68 1.65
N THR A 33 -5.01 -4.26 0.58
CA THR A 33 -6.16 -3.66 -0.12
C THR A 33 -7.37 -3.50 0.80
N THR A 34 -7.65 -4.51 1.62
CA THR A 34 -8.77 -4.49 2.57
C THR A 34 -8.58 -3.41 3.62
N ALA A 35 -7.41 -3.36 4.26
CA ALA A 35 -7.08 -2.38 5.28
C ALA A 35 -7.06 -0.95 4.72
N SER A 36 -6.39 -0.74 3.58
CA SER A 36 -6.29 0.58 2.96
C SER A 36 -7.63 1.11 2.44
N THR A 37 -8.53 0.22 1.98
CA THR A 37 -9.89 0.62 1.59
C THR A 37 -10.76 0.96 2.80
N ALA A 38 -10.59 0.24 3.92
CA ALA A 38 -11.34 0.49 5.14
C ALA A 38 -10.85 1.72 5.91
N TYR A 39 -9.56 2.04 5.82
CA TYR A 39 -8.93 3.13 6.59
C TYR A 39 -9.68 4.47 6.51
N PRO A 40 -10.06 4.98 5.32
CA PRO A 40 -10.79 6.24 5.20
C PRO A 40 -12.14 6.23 5.92
N LEU A 41 -12.77 5.08 6.06
CA LEU A 41 -14.07 4.97 6.72
C LEU A 41 -14.01 5.37 8.20
N PHE A 42 -12.84 5.28 8.85
CA PHE A 42 -12.66 5.67 10.26
C PHE A 42 -12.62 7.17 10.48
N PHE A 43 -12.46 7.98 9.43
CA PHE A 43 -12.49 9.45 9.50
C PHE A 43 -13.86 10.04 9.17
N ILE A 44 -14.75 9.25 8.60
CA ILE A 44 -16.09 9.71 8.27
C ILE A 44 -16.91 9.78 9.57
N ASN A 45 -17.33 10.98 9.95
CA ASN A 45 -18.10 11.21 11.16
C ASN A 45 -19.55 10.74 11.00
N ASP A 46 -20.10 10.06 12.01
CA ASP A 46 -21.48 9.56 12.01
C ASP A 46 -22.53 10.67 11.86
N LYS A 47 -22.22 11.89 12.30
CA LYS A 47 -23.09 13.07 12.09
C LYS A 47 -23.21 13.48 10.62
N GLN A 48 -22.17 13.22 9.83
CA GLN A 48 -22.14 13.53 8.39
C GLN A 48 -22.83 12.43 7.56
N LEU A 49 -22.98 11.24 8.13
CA LEU A 49 -23.54 10.05 7.50
C LEU A 49 -24.81 9.55 8.18
N ALA A 50 -25.61 10.44 8.81
CA ALA A 50 -26.75 10.03 9.64
C ALA A 50 -27.64 8.92 9.03
N SER A 51 -27.80 8.91 7.71
CA SER A 51 -28.56 7.88 6.98
C SER A 51 -27.77 6.60 6.66
N HIS A 52 -26.45 6.59 6.82
CA HIS A 52 -25.56 5.46 6.42
C HIS A 52 -24.63 5.01 7.54
N SER A 53 -24.75 5.56 8.75
CA SER A 53 -23.85 5.28 9.87
C SER A 53 -23.76 3.78 10.21
N GLN A 54 -24.91 3.10 10.28
CA GLN A 54 -24.93 1.66 10.54
C GLN A 54 -24.21 0.85 9.46
N PHE A 55 -24.35 1.23 8.19
CA PHE A 55 -23.66 0.55 7.09
C PHE A 55 -22.14 0.75 7.18
N VAL A 56 -21.67 1.97 7.42
CA VAL A 56 -20.24 2.27 7.56
C VAL A 56 -19.65 1.57 8.77
N THR A 57 -20.34 1.59 9.91
CA THR A 57 -19.93 0.85 11.12
C THR A 57 -19.79 -0.63 10.82
N LYS A 58 -20.79 -1.23 10.17
CA LYS A 58 -20.72 -2.63 9.76
C LYS A 58 -19.53 -2.92 8.84
N MET A 59 -19.22 -2.02 7.90
CA MET A 59 -18.05 -2.18 7.03
C MET A 59 -16.74 -2.13 7.80
N ARG A 60 -16.57 -1.18 8.74
CA ARG A 60 -15.40 -1.06 9.62
C ARG A 60 -15.19 -2.35 10.42
N THR A 61 -16.23 -2.80 11.14
CA THR A 61 -16.19 -4.03 11.96
C THR A 61 -15.79 -5.24 11.11
N LYS A 62 -16.45 -5.43 9.98
CA LYS A 62 -16.19 -6.57 9.08
C LYS A 62 -14.79 -6.55 8.48
N ALA A 63 -14.22 -5.38 8.20
CA ALA A 63 -12.84 -5.27 7.75
C ALA A 63 -11.87 -5.79 8.82
N VAL A 64 -12.01 -5.30 10.05
CA VAL A 64 -11.13 -5.69 11.16
C VAL A 64 -11.29 -7.18 11.51
N GLU A 65 -12.52 -7.68 11.58
CA GLU A 65 -12.78 -9.12 11.78
C GLU A 65 -12.11 -9.99 10.73
N SER A 66 -12.05 -9.52 9.49
CA SER A 66 -11.44 -10.28 8.39
C SER A 66 -9.94 -10.46 8.52
N PHE A 67 -9.24 -9.61 9.30
CA PHE A 67 -7.79 -9.69 9.46
C PHE A 67 -7.32 -11.00 10.08
N GLN A 68 -8.16 -11.65 10.88
CA GLN A 68 -7.82 -12.97 11.42
C GLN A 68 -7.50 -14.02 10.35
N LYS A 69 -8.05 -13.87 9.14
CA LYS A 69 -7.76 -14.76 8.00
C LYS A 69 -6.31 -14.65 7.50
N PHE A 70 -5.67 -13.55 7.79
CA PHE A 70 -4.30 -13.23 7.34
C PHE A 70 -3.26 -13.45 8.44
N ARG A 71 -3.71 -13.83 9.64
CA ARG A 71 -2.83 -14.01 10.78
C ARG A 71 -2.04 -15.31 10.70
N ARG A 72 -0.72 -15.21 10.82
CA ARG A 72 0.20 -16.34 10.89
C ARG A 72 1.16 -16.15 12.06
N GLY A 73 0.94 -16.91 13.13
CA GLY A 73 1.70 -16.72 14.37
C GLY A 73 1.44 -15.35 15.01
N SER A 74 2.49 -14.59 15.25
CA SER A 74 2.48 -13.30 15.96
C SER A 74 2.29 -12.07 15.07
N SER A 75 2.08 -12.24 13.75
CA SER A 75 1.94 -11.12 12.81
C SER A 75 1.03 -11.49 11.63
N PHE A 76 0.92 -10.61 10.66
CA PHE A 76 -0.01 -10.76 9.54
C PHE A 76 0.73 -10.93 8.22
N ASN A 77 0.06 -11.61 7.30
CA ASN A 77 0.52 -11.89 5.96
C ASN A 77 -0.33 -11.13 4.94
N PHE A 78 0.24 -10.88 3.79
CA PHE A 78 -0.45 -10.23 2.68
C PHE A 78 -1.65 -11.05 2.18
N TRP A 79 -1.49 -12.38 2.04
CA TRP A 79 -2.56 -13.29 1.63
C TRP A 79 -3.17 -14.07 2.79
N PRO A 80 -4.42 -14.56 2.62
CA PRO A 80 -5.06 -15.38 3.64
C PRO A 80 -4.22 -16.60 4.00
N VAL A 81 -4.16 -16.88 5.28
CA VAL A 81 -3.48 -18.07 5.82
C VAL A 81 -4.40 -19.28 5.68
N LYS A 82 -3.84 -20.37 5.19
CA LYS A 82 -4.53 -21.63 4.93
C LYS A 82 -3.88 -22.74 5.75
N ASN A 83 -4.72 -23.52 6.40
CA ASN A 83 -4.31 -24.73 7.11
C ASN A 83 -4.89 -25.91 6.35
N ARG A 84 -4.04 -26.84 5.92
CA ARG A 84 -4.47 -28.08 5.32
C ARG A 84 -3.96 -29.26 6.13
N VAL A 85 -4.78 -30.31 6.20
CA VAL A 85 -4.45 -31.54 6.95
C VAL A 85 -3.21 -32.23 6.37
N GLU A 86 -2.99 -32.06 5.07
CA GLU A 86 -1.87 -32.64 4.32
C GLU A 86 -0.52 -31.97 4.61
N TYR A 87 -0.52 -30.74 5.13
CA TYR A 87 0.68 -30.01 5.48
C TYR A 87 0.83 -29.89 6.99
N SER A 88 2.03 -30.17 7.49
CA SER A 88 2.37 -29.98 8.91
C SER A 88 2.52 -28.51 9.31
N TYR A 89 2.31 -27.57 8.39
CA TYR A 89 2.47 -26.13 8.58
C TYR A 89 1.34 -25.32 7.91
N SER A 90 1.12 -24.11 8.41
CA SER A 90 0.25 -23.16 7.76
C SER A 90 0.99 -22.41 6.65
N TYR A 91 0.32 -22.17 5.54
CA TYR A 91 0.86 -21.42 4.41
C TYR A 91 -0.08 -20.28 4.03
N SER A 92 0.44 -19.29 3.31
CA SER A 92 -0.34 -18.19 2.76
C SER A 92 -0.31 -18.22 1.24
N GLY A 93 -1.33 -17.66 0.61
CA GLY A 93 -1.35 -17.56 -0.84
C GLY A 93 -2.68 -17.03 -1.36
N PRO A 94 -2.70 -16.52 -2.62
CA PRO A 94 -3.90 -16.05 -3.26
C PRO A 94 -4.93 -17.16 -3.43
N ASP A 95 -6.22 -16.80 -3.41
CA ASP A 95 -7.31 -17.76 -3.58
C ASP A 95 -7.49 -18.22 -5.03
N ASN A 96 -7.00 -17.44 -5.98
CA ASN A 96 -7.18 -17.68 -7.39
C ASN A 96 -5.85 -17.47 -8.13
N ILE A 97 -5.09 -18.53 -8.31
CA ILE A 97 -3.97 -18.54 -9.24
C ILE A 97 -4.42 -19.25 -10.50
N PRO A 98 -4.51 -18.57 -11.66
CA PRO A 98 -4.83 -19.27 -12.89
C PRO A 98 -3.68 -20.21 -13.28
N LEU A 99 -4.00 -21.44 -13.64
CA LEU A 99 -3.02 -22.37 -14.22
C LEU A 99 -2.28 -21.78 -15.42
N SER A 100 -2.94 -20.86 -16.15
CA SER A 100 -2.33 -20.08 -17.23
C SER A 100 -1.18 -19.17 -16.76
N PHE A 101 -1.19 -18.70 -15.51
CA PHE A 101 -0.09 -17.91 -14.96
C PHE A 101 1.18 -18.74 -14.74
N ILE A 102 1.02 -19.95 -14.34
CA ILE A 102 2.11 -20.89 -14.11
C ILE A 102 2.71 -21.35 -15.43
N SER A 103 1.85 -21.72 -16.37
CA SER A 103 2.28 -21.97 -17.74
C SER A 103 3.01 -20.75 -18.34
N PHE A 104 2.64 -19.55 -17.95
CA PHE A 104 3.33 -18.31 -18.31
C PHE A 104 4.70 -18.20 -17.64
N LEU A 105 4.83 -18.43 -16.34
CA LEU A 105 6.11 -18.40 -15.63
C LEU A 105 7.07 -19.46 -16.19
N TYR A 106 6.57 -20.66 -16.46
CA TYR A 106 7.34 -21.74 -17.07
C TYR A 106 7.85 -21.35 -18.46
N LYS A 107 6.99 -20.82 -19.33
CA LYS A 107 7.38 -20.34 -20.66
C LYS A 107 8.33 -19.15 -20.61
N LEU A 108 8.17 -18.27 -19.63
CA LEU A 108 9.06 -17.14 -19.41
C LEU A 108 10.45 -17.60 -19.04
N ASN A 109 10.55 -18.55 -18.11
CA ASN A 109 11.81 -19.14 -17.69
C ASN A 109 12.53 -19.84 -18.84
N ASN A 110 11.83 -20.64 -19.63
CA ASN A 110 12.39 -21.35 -20.78
C ASN A 110 12.86 -20.43 -21.92
N LYS A 111 12.23 -19.23 -22.08
CA LYS A 111 12.60 -18.27 -23.14
C LYS A 111 13.66 -17.27 -22.74
N THR A 112 13.68 -16.85 -21.49
CA THR A 112 14.48 -15.69 -21.05
C THR A 112 15.73 -16.10 -20.31
N GLY A 113 15.86 -17.42 -19.97
CA GLY A 113 16.94 -17.86 -19.13
C GLY A 113 17.02 -17.00 -17.87
N LEU A 114 15.96 -16.96 -17.05
CA LEU A 114 15.97 -16.33 -15.73
C LEU A 114 17.18 -16.79 -14.89
N VAL A 115 17.73 -17.96 -15.25
CA VAL A 115 19.03 -18.48 -14.83
C VAL A 115 20.18 -17.48 -14.99
N ASN A 116 20.18 -16.66 -16.05
CA ASN A 116 21.25 -15.69 -16.30
C ASN A 116 21.26 -14.49 -15.35
N TYR A 117 20.26 -14.33 -14.49
CA TYR A 117 20.25 -13.30 -13.45
C TYR A 117 20.96 -13.72 -12.15
N GLY A 118 21.80 -14.77 -12.19
CA GLY A 118 22.49 -15.28 -11.01
C GLY A 118 21.60 -16.06 -10.05
N MET A 119 20.47 -16.53 -10.55
CA MET A 119 19.52 -17.33 -9.82
C MET A 119 19.87 -18.81 -9.97
N HIS A 120 20.82 -19.32 -9.18
CA HIS A 120 21.05 -20.77 -9.03
C HIS A 120 19.76 -21.54 -8.65
N GLU A 121 18.80 -20.82 -8.11
CA GLU A 121 17.51 -21.34 -7.66
C GLU A 121 16.45 -21.43 -8.75
N SER A 122 16.74 -20.98 -9.96
CA SER A 122 15.85 -21.20 -11.09
C SER A 122 15.77 -22.66 -11.48
N GLU A 123 16.84 -23.43 -11.27
CA GLU A 123 16.84 -24.89 -11.49
C GLU A 123 15.88 -25.56 -10.51
N LEU A 124 15.94 -25.23 -9.22
CA LEU A 124 15.00 -25.73 -8.21
C LEU A 124 13.56 -25.27 -8.48
N LEU A 125 13.37 -24.04 -8.95
CA LEU A 125 12.05 -23.55 -9.35
C LEU A 125 11.52 -24.30 -10.58
N ILE A 126 12.39 -24.68 -11.52
CA ILE A 126 12.03 -25.46 -12.70
C ILE A 126 11.69 -26.90 -12.31
N GLU A 127 12.55 -27.54 -11.54
CA GLU A 127 12.30 -28.89 -11.04
C GLU A 127 10.98 -28.97 -10.29
N TRP A 128 10.71 -27.96 -9.47
CA TRP A 128 9.49 -27.88 -8.72
C TRP A 128 8.25 -27.53 -9.57
N LEU A 129 8.39 -26.70 -10.61
CA LEU A 129 7.35 -26.45 -11.60
C LEU A 129 7.08 -27.69 -12.48
N ASP A 130 8.11 -28.49 -12.75
CA ASP A 130 7.98 -29.76 -13.47
C ASP A 130 7.27 -30.81 -12.62
N GLU A 131 7.60 -30.94 -11.33
CA GLU A 131 6.89 -31.81 -10.38
C GLU A 131 5.40 -31.39 -10.25
N ILE A 132 5.09 -30.10 -10.33
CA ILE A 132 3.72 -29.59 -10.27
C ILE A 132 2.93 -29.88 -11.55
N ASN A 133 3.58 -29.84 -12.72
CA ASN A 133 2.90 -30.10 -14.00
C ASN A 133 2.53 -31.58 -14.20
N ASP A 134 3.24 -32.48 -13.54
CA ASP A 134 3.03 -33.93 -13.70
C ASP A 134 1.88 -34.48 -12.83
N ASP A 135 1.33 -33.70 -11.90
CA ASP A 135 0.36 -34.24 -10.96
C ASP A 135 -0.83 -33.29 -10.71
N GLU A 136 -2.06 -33.71 -11.14
CA GLU A 136 -3.31 -33.01 -10.75
C GLU A 136 -3.50 -32.97 -9.22
N LYS A 137 -2.78 -33.78 -8.45
CA LYS A 137 -2.73 -33.76 -6.99
C LYS A 137 -1.92 -32.59 -6.42
N ASN A 138 -1.00 -32.01 -7.20
CA ASN A 138 -0.09 -30.95 -6.77
C ASN A 138 -0.55 -29.52 -7.08
N LYS A 139 -1.85 -29.30 -7.29
CA LYS A 139 -2.44 -27.92 -7.31
C LYS A 139 -2.02 -27.08 -6.10
N ASP A 140 -1.57 -27.72 -5.07
CA ASP A 140 -1.13 -27.12 -3.81
C ASP A 140 0.35 -26.71 -3.79
N GLY A 141 1.18 -27.35 -4.58
CA GLY A 141 2.59 -26.95 -4.77
C GLY A 141 2.71 -25.54 -5.34
N LEU A 142 1.75 -25.12 -6.16
CA LEU A 142 1.67 -23.75 -6.69
C LEU A 142 1.39 -22.70 -5.62
N VAL A 143 0.61 -23.05 -4.61
CA VAL A 143 0.34 -22.17 -3.49
C VAL A 143 1.61 -21.95 -2.68
N ALA A 144 2.51 -22.94 -2.61
CA ALA A 144 3.77 -22.81 -1.90
C ALA A 144 4.72 -21.79 -2.55
N LEU A 145 4.66 -21.59 -3.89
CA LEU A 145 5.39 -20.49 -4.57
C LEU A 145 5.00 -19.09 -4.08
N PHE A 146 3.76 -18.94 -3.63
CA PHE A 146 3.23 -17.69 -3.13
C PHE A 146 3.19 -17.64 -1.60
N ASN A 147 3.76 -18.66 -0.93
CA ASN A 147 3.89 -18.66 0.52
C ASN A 147 4.98 -17.66 0.93
N ILE A 148 4.62 -16.38 0.96
CA ILE A 148 5.51 -15.31 1.42
C ILE A 148 5.54 -15.24 2.95
N PRO A 149 6.63 -14.72 3.55
CA PRO A 149 6.64 -14.43 4.98
C PRO A 149 5.59 -13.38 5.33
N ASN A 150 5.26 -13.30 6.62
CA ASN A 150 4.57 -12.12 7.14
C ASN A 150 5.43 -10.88 6.92
N ASP A 151 4.81 -9.72 6.93
CA ASP A 151 5.53 -8.48 6.67
C ASP A 151 5.14 -7.35 7.63
N SER A 152 6.01 -6.36 7.67
CA SER A 152 5.84 -5.19 8.54
C SER A 152 4.69 -4.29 8.09
N ASP A 153 4.37 -4.26 6.81
CA ASP A 153 3.37 -3.37 6.24
C ASP A 153 1.96 -3.84 6.56
N ASP A 154 1.64 -5.06 6.19
CA ASP A 154 0.34 -5.69 6.47
C ASP A 154 0.09 -5.78 7.97
N THR A 155 1.12 -6.15 8.76
CA THR A 155 1.03 -6.18 10.22
C THR A 155 0.72 -4.79 10.77
N SER A 156 1.41 -3.76 10.32
CA SER A 156 1.19 -2.39 10.78
C SER A 156 -0.21 -1.89 10.41
N MET A 157 -0.66 -2.13 9.19
CA MET A 157 -1.98 -1.69 8.73
C MET A 157 -3.11 -2.39 9.48
N ALA A 158 -3.02 -3.70 9.69
CA ALA A 158 -4.00 -4.44 10.49
C ALA A 158 -4.09 -3.90 11.93
N LEU A 159 -2.94 -3.63 12.54
CA LEU A 159 -2.88 -3.11 13.91
C LEU A 159 -3.37 -1.67 14.03
N VAL A 160 -3.06 -0.80 13.05
CA VAL A 160 -3.60 0.57 13.03
C VAL A 160 -5.12 0.57 12.96
N LEU A 161 -5.71 -0.25 12.07
CA LEU A 161 -7.17 -0.30 11.97
C LEU A 161 -7.81 -0.93 13.21
N SER A 162 -7.16 -1.90 13.82
CA SER A 162 -7.62 -2.48 15.09
C SER A 162 -7.64 -1.43 16.20
N LEU A 163 -6.57 -0.61 16.34
CA LEU A 163 -6.54 0.52 17.29
C LEU A 163 -7.62 1.57 17.00
N LEU A 164 -7.85 1.89 15.72
CA LEU A 164 -8.91 2.83 15.33
C LEU A 164 -10.30 2.26 15.64
N SER A 165 -10.47 0.96 15.51
CA SER A 165 -11.72 0.26 15.80
C SER A 165 -12.04 0.27 17.30
N GLU A 166 -11.05 0.04 18.16
CA GLU A 166 -11.20 0.10 19.62
C GLU A 166 -11.62 1.48 20.09
N MET A 167 -10.99 2.53 19.56
CA MET A 167 -11.36 3.91 19.89
C MET A 167 -12.82 4.26 19.54
N ASN A 168 -13.47 3.44 18.72
CA ASN A 168 -14.88 3.58 18.33
C ASN A 168 -15.77 2.48 18.94
N ASP A 169 -15.31 1.78 19.99
CA ASP A 169 -16.02 0.67 20.66
C ASP A 169 -16.48 -0.45 19.72
N LEU A 170 -15.75 -0.70 18.62
CA LEU A 170 -16.22 -1.59 17.55
C LEU A 170 -15.65 -3.00 17.61
N THR A 171 -14.64 -3.29 18.45
CA THR A 171 -13.98 -4.62 18.44
C THR A 171 -13.42 -5.07 19.78
N ASN A 172 -13.19 -6.39 19.85
CA ASN A 172 -12.45 -7.02 20.95
C ASN A 172 -10.95 -6.69 20.88
N MET A 173 -10.36 -6.30 22.00
CA MET A 173 -8.91 -6.12 22.24
C MET A 173 -8.04 -7.30 21.75
N ALA A 174 -8.64 -8.45 21.53
CA ALA A 174 -7.98 -9.73 21.26
C ALA A 174 -6.99 -9.71 20.07
N ILE A 175 -7.17 -8.83 19.08
CA ILE A 175 -6.25 -8.76 17.93
C ILE A 175 -4.94 -8.11 18.34
N ILE A 176 -4.99 -6.97 19.03
CA ILE A 176 -3.80 -6.20 19.42
C ILE A 176 -2.99 -6.92 20.48
N ASP A 177 -3.68 -7.49 21.49
CA ASP A 177 -3.04 -8.21 22.57
C ASP A 177 -2.39 -9.51 22.12
N SER A 178 -2.87 -10.06 21.01
CA SER A 178 -2.40 -11.33 20.48
C SER A 178 -1.16 -11.21 19.59
N VAL A 179 -0.77 -9.99 19.18
CA VAL A 179 0.41 -9.75 18.34
C VAL A 179 1.62 -9.45 19.22
N ASP A 180 2.71 -10.17 18.98
CA ASP A 180 3.98 -9.85 19.61
C ASP A 180 4.55 -8.57 18.94
N LYS A 181 4.48 -7.46 19.64
CA LYS A 181 4.97 -6.17 19.17
C LYS A 181 6.48 -6.13 18.97
N GLN A 182 7.21 -7.07 19.62
CA GLN A 182 8.65 -7.25 19.43
C GLN A 182 9.00 -7.80 18.03
N VAL A 183 8.01 -8.29 17.27
CA VAL A 183 8.23 -8.79 15.91
C VAL A 183 8.96 -7.76 15.03
N PHE A 184 8.62 -6.47 15.16
CA PHE A 184 9.29 -5.41 14.42
C PHE A 184 10.77 -5.27 14.83
N SER A 185 11.07 -5.30 16.13
CA SER A 185 12.45 -5.20 16.63
C SER A 185 13.31 -6.40 16.26
N THR A 186 12.70 -7.56 16.02
CA THR A 186 13.40 -8.78 15.63
C THR A 186 13.93 -8.70 14.21
N TYR A 187 13.19 -8.02 13.30
CA TYR A 187 13.53 -7.98 11.89
C TYR A 187 13.98 -6.57 11.50
N ARG A 188 15.27 -6.30 11.72
CA ARG A 188 15.89 -5.00 11.45
C ARG A 188 17.07 -5.11 10.49
N ASP A 189 17.38 -4.02 9.84
CA ASP A 189 18.52 -3.88 8.94
C ASP A 189 19.84 -3.78 9.71
N ILE A 190 20.29 -4.92 10.26
CA ILE A 190 21.49 -5.08 11.04
C ILE A 190 22.30 -6.22 10.45
N GLU A 191 23.61 -6.05 10.34
CA GLU A 191 24.56 -7.08 9.88
C GLU A 191 24.22 -7.67 8.50
N ARG A 192 23.74 -6.84 7.59
CA ARG A 192 23.34 -7.28 6.26
C ARG A 192 24.50 -7.80 5.44
N ASN A 193 24.20 -8.84 4.68
CA ASN A 193 25.12 -9.38 3.70
C ASN A 193 25.38 -8.34 2.60
N LYS A 194 26.67 -8.21 2.17
CA LYS A 194 27.07 -7.30 1.09
C LYS A 194 26.44 -7.61 -0.29
N PHE A 195 25.75 -8.73 -0.44
CA PHE A 195 25.04 -9.11 -1.66
C PHE A 195 23.60 -8.56 -1.74
N ASP A 196 23.07 -7.95 -0.66
CA ASP A 196 21.74 -7.35 -0.67
C ASP A 196 21.76 -6.05 -1.47
N ARG A 197 21.35 -6.10 -2.74
CA ARG A 197 21.54 -5.00 -3.71
C ARG A 197 20.26 -4.26 -4.11
N TYR A 198 19.10 -4.69 -3.68
CA TYR A 198 17.85 -4.22 -4.30
C TYR A 198 17.41 -2.82 -3.97
N ASN A 199 17.85 -2.24 -2.87
CA ASN A 199 17.61 -0.83 -2.61
C ASN A 199 18.93 -0.06 -2.53
N GLU A 200 19.59 0.10 -3.67
CA GLU A 200 20.87 0.83 -3.77
C GLU A 200 20.76 2.32 -3.38
N LEU A 201 19.53 2.86 -3.35
CA LEU A 201 19.27 4.25 -2.97
C LEU A 201 19.38 4.47 -1.47
N LEU A 202 19.23 3.43 -0.66
CA LEU A 202 19.26 3.50 0.79
C LEU A 202 20.58 2.93 1.35
N PRO A 203 21.06 3.47 2.47
CA PRO A 203 22.22 2.91 3.16
C PRO A 203 21.89 1.53 3.72
N LYS A 204 22.92 0.73 4.02
CA LYS A 204 22.80 -0.58 4.68
C LYS A 204 23.11 -0.45 6.17
N ASN A 205 22.65 -1.42 6.95
CA ASN A 205 22.87 -1.49 8.39
C ASN A 205 22.36 -0.24 9.12
N THR A 206 21.21 0.22 8.70
CA THR A 206 20.56 1.42 9.24
C THR A 206 19.92 1.18 10.61
N GLY A 207 19.64 -0.08 10.93
CA GLY A 207 18.84 -0.46 12.09
C GLY A 207 17.33 -0.27 11.88
N ALA A 208 16.89 0.20 10.72
CA ALA A 208 15.47 0.35 10.37
C ALA A 208 14.78 -1.00 10.20
N PHE A 209 13.46 -1.00 10.12
CA PHE A 209 12.67 -2.23 9.99
C PHE A 209 12.78 -2.82 8.58
N LEU A 210 12.94 -4.13 8.53
CA LEU A 210 12.87 -4.90 7.29
C LEU A 210 11.42 -5.09 6.85
N THR A 211 11.20 -5.23 5.55
CA THR A 211 9.85 -5.46 5.01
C THR A 211 9.29 -6.78 5.49
N TRP A 212 10.07 -7.87 5.40
CA TRP A 212 9.61 -9.22 5.70
C TRP A 212 10.03 -9.67 7.09
N HIS A 213 9.15 -10.34 7.81
CA HIS A 213 9.43 -10.95 9.12
C HIS A 213 10.19 -12.26 8.95
N LYS A 214 11.39 -12.17 8.40
CA LYS A 214 12.31 -13.27 8.19
C LYS A 214 13.76 -12.75 8.20
N ASN A 215 14.65 -13.40 8.96
CA ASN A 215 16.04 -12.99 9.05
C ASN A 215 16.90 -13.51 7.89
N ASP A 216 16.49 -14.60 7.30
CA ASP A 216 17.28 -15.33 6.31
C ASP A 216 17.07 -14.72 4.93
N SER A 217 18.16 -14.28 4.32
CA SER A 217 18.18 -13.89 2.92
C SER A 217 18.40 -15.09 1.98
N SER A 218 18.84 -16.24 2.52
CA SER A 218 18.97 -17.46 1.74
C SER A 218 17.63 -18.14 1.60
N GLU A 219 17.21 -18.35 0.38
CA GLU A 219 16.01 -19.10 0.07
C GLU A 219 16.34 -20.59 0.11
N ASP A 220 15.71 -21.24 1.03
CA ASP A 220 15.70 -22.68 1.08
C ASP A 220 14.31 -23.13 0.60
N PHE A 221 14.18 -23.35 -0.70
CA PHE A 221 12.96 -23.88 -1.31
C PHE A 221 12.59 -25.26 -0.78
N SER A 222 13.55 -25.97 -0.16
CA SER A 222 13.27 -27.23 0.53
C SER A 222 12.48 -27.05 1.83
N LYS A 223 12.30 -25.81 2.29
CA LYS A 223 11.58 -25.46 3.52
C LYS A 223 10.48 -24.44 3.25
N PRO A 224 9.48 -24.80 2.43
CA PRO A 224 8.41 -23.88 2.04
C PRO A 224 7.58 -23.37 3.23
N GLU A 225 7.60 -24.06 4.36
CA GLU A 225 6.97 -23.63 5.61
C GLU A 225 7.52 -22.31 6.15
N LYS A 226 8.77 -21.95 5.80
CA LYS A 226 9.38 -20.68 6.21
C LYS A 226 8.93 -19.47 5.37
N GLY A 227 8.26 -19.73 4.25
CA GLY A 227 7.88 -18.70 3.29
C GLY A 227 9.07 -18.24 2.44
N ILE A 228 8.77 -17.72 1.27
CA ILE A 228 9.75 -17.27 0.27
C ILE A 228 9.76 -15.75 0.24
N ILE A 229 10.92 -15.15 0.52
CA ILE A 229 11.07 -13.69 0.41
C ILE A 229 11.08 -13.32 -1.08
N PRO A 230 10.14 -12.48 -1.53
CA PRO A 230 10.18 -11.96 -2.90
C PRO A 230 11.50 -11.26 -3.19
N LEU A 231 12.09 -11.49 -4.39
CA LEU A 231 13.43 -11.02 -4.79
C LEU A 231 14.60 -11.60 -3.96
N LYS A 232 14.35 -12.58 -3.11
CA LYS A 232 15.37 -13.28 -2.30
C LYS A 232 16.07 -12.42 -1.26
N VAL A 233 15.73 -11.16 -1.18
CA VAL A 233 16.38 -10.21 -0.30
C VAL A 233 15.34 -9.48 0.53
N ASN A 234 15.51 -9.55 1.84
CA ASN A 234 14.70 -8.77 2.77
C ASN A 234 15.19 -7.32 2.78
N ASN A 235 14.42 -6.42 2.23
CA ASN A 235 14.81 -5.03 2.01
C ASN A 235 14.12 -4.06 2.96
N ILE A 236 14.73 -2.88 3.08
CA ILE A 236 14.05 -1.69 3.59
C ILE A 236 13.20 -1.10 2.45
N ASP A 237 11.96 -0.75 2.75
CA ASP A 237 11.08 0.05 1.90
C ASP A 237 10.60 1.27 2.70
N LEU A 238 10.68 2.46 2.13
CA LEU A 238 10.32 3.69 2.86
C LEU A 238 8.83 3.75 3.21
N SER A 239 7.95 3.29 2.31
CA SER A 239 6.50 3.29 2.57
C SER A 239 6.12 2.31 3.67
N VAL A 240 6.72 1.11 3.65
CA VAL A 240 6.55 0.09 4.70
C VAL A 240 7.01 0.62 6.05
N ASN A 241 8.20 1.24 6.09
CA ASN A 241 8.75 1.81 7.32
C ASN A 241 7.90 2.97 7.85
N ALA A 242 7.33 3.80 6.98
CA ALA A 242 6.40 4.85 7.39
C ALA A 242 5.10 4.28 7.98
N ASN A 243 4.55 3.19 7.42
CA ASN A 243 3.39 2.49 7.98
C ASN A 243 3.71 1.85 9.34
N THR A 244 4.91 1.30 9.50
CA THR A 244 5.37 0.76 10.78
C THR A 244 5.47 1.86 11.84
N LEU A 245 6.08 3.01 11.52
CA LEU A 245 6.11 4.15 12.43
C LEU A 245 4.72 4.70 12.74
N HIS A 246 3.77 4.65 11.80
CA HIS A 246 2.38 5.02 12.05
C HIS A 246 1.78 4.17 13.18
N PHE A 247 1.91 2.86 13.08
CA PHE A 247 1.42 1.96 14.13
C PHE A 247 2.14 2.19 15.46
N LEU A 248 3.46 2.13 15.46
CA LEU A 248 4.26 2.21 16.69
C LEU A 248 4.05 3.53 17.43
N SER A 249 4.01 4.65 16.70
CA SER A 249 3.76 5.96 17.29
C SER A 249 2.36 6.04 17.90
N ARG A 250 1.34 5.56 17.16
CA ARG A 250 -0.04 5.56 17.65
C ARG A 250 -0.24 4.64 18.86
N ALA A 251 0.48 3.54 18.93
CA ALA A 251 0.46 2.58 20.02
C ALA A 251 1.31 3.01 21.23
N GLY A 252 2.03 4.12 21.16
CA GLY A 252 2.94 4.57 22.22
C GLY A 252 4.19 3.71 22.37
N LEU A 253 4.67 3.11 21.29
CA LEU A 253 5.81 2.19 21.25
C LEU A 253 7.06 2.85 20.63
N SER A 254 7.26 4.14 20.88
CA SER A 254 8.39 4.90 20.35
C SER A 254 9.76 4.47 20.89
N ASP A 255 9.78 3.75 22.00
CA ASP A 255 11.02 3.24 22.60
C ASP A 255 11.44 1.86 22.04
N LEU A 256 10.65 1.31 21.13
CA LEU A 256 10.96 0.02 20.51
C LEU A 256 12.26 0.14 19.68
N PRO A 257 13.23 -0.80 19.84
CA PRO A 257 14.43 -0.81 19.01
C PRO A 257 14.09 -0.83 17.52
N GLY A 258 14.69 0.06 16.74
CA GLY A 258 14.38 0.28 15.32
C GLY A 258 13.52 1.52 15.05
N PHE A 259 12.73 2.00 16.04
CA PHE A 259 11.90 3.19 15.84
C PHE A 259 12.69 4.44 15.49
N ARG A 260 13.69 4.75 16.31
CA ARG A 260 14.54 5.94 16.12
C ARG A 260 15.36 5.84 14.85
N GLU A 261 15.95 4.69 14.60
CA GLU A 261 16.77 4.41 13.42
C GLU A 261 15.93 4.56 12.14
N THR A 262 14.71 4.04 12.15
CA THR A 262 13.77 4.22 11.05
C THR A 262 13.41 5.68 10.84
N ALA A 263 13.12 6.43 11.89
CA ALA A 263 12.80 7.85 11.78
C ALA A 263 13.95 8.66 11.17
N LEU A 264 15.20 8.36 11.56
CA LEU A 264 16.40 8.99 11.00
C LEU A 264 16.57 8.64 9.51
N LEU A 265 16.35 7.37 9.14
CA LEU A 265 16.40 6.94 7.74
C LEU A 265 15.39 7.71 6.88
N LEU A 266 14.15 7.85 7.34
CA LEU A 266 13.11 8.56 6.59
C LEU A 266 13.45 10.07 6.46
N ALA A 267 13.95 10.68 7.52
CA ALA A 267 14.40 12.08 7.49
C ALA A 267 15.57 12.28 6.50
N ASP A 268 16.55 11.38 6.50
CA ASP A 268 17.69 11.42 5.58
C ASP A 268 17.24 11.22 4.12
N ALA A 269 16.32 10.31 3.87
CA ALA A 269 15.77 10.11 2.53
C ALA A 269 15.08 11.37 1.99
N ILE A 270 14.42 12.16 2.84
CA ILE A 270 13.84 13.45 2.46
C ILE A 270 14.94 14.47 2.18
N LYS A 271 15.91 14.66 3.11
CA LYS A 271 17.01 15.62 2.98
C LYS A 271 17.85 15.38 1.73
N SER A 272 18.10 14.11 1.40
CA SER A 272 18.89 13.71 0.23
C SER A 272 18.08 13.61 -1.07
N ASN A 273 16.77 13.88 -1.04
CA ASN A 273 15.83 13.74 -2.15
C ASN A 273 15.78 12.32 -2.76
N LYS A 274 16.13 11.30 -1.98
CA LYS A 274 16.08 9.89 -2.41
C LYS A 274 14.70 9.26 -2.26
N TRP A 275 13.80 9.91 -1.54
CA TRP A 275 12.46 9.41 -1.24
C TRP A 275 11.64 9.05 -2.48
N TYR A 276 11.94 9.69 -3.60
CA TYR A 276 11.16 9.59 -4.82
C TYR A 276 11.17 8.21 -5.48
N ASN A 277 12.18 7.38 -5.23
CA ASN A 277 12.33 6.06 -5.86
C ASN A 277 12.68 4.94 -4.87
N ALA A 278 12.56 5.18 -3.57
CA ALA A 278 13.04 4.25 -2.55
C ALA A 278 11.95 3.35 -1.95
N SER A 279 10.76 3.29 -2.57
CA SER A 279 9.72 2.33 -2.26
C SER A 279 9.69 1.23 -3.32
N LEU A 280 10.06 0.00 -2.93
CA LEU A 280 10.30 -1.11 -3.87
C LEU A 280 9.01 -1.76 -4.34
N TYR A 281 8.02 -1.83 -3.46
CA TYR A 281 6.75 -2.50 -3.71
C TYR A 281 5.66 -1.56 -4.19
N TYR A 282 5.92 -0.26 -4.19
CA TYR A 282 4.97 0.80 -4.53
C TYR A 282 5.43 1.55 -5.78
N PRO A 283 4.88 1.23 -6.97
CA PRO A 283 5.30 1.88 -8.21
C PRO A 283 4.95 3.36 -8.25
N GLU A 284 3.83 3.76 -7.61
CA GLU A 284 3.46 5.17 -7.53
C GLU A 284 4.32 5.91 -6.50
N ARG A 285 5.06 6.91 -6.95
CA ARG A 285 6.07 7.61 -6.15
C ARG A 285 5.53 8.37 -4.95
N LEU A 286 4.25 8.72 -4.98
CA LEU A 286 3.59 9.44 -3.89
C LEU A 286 3.11 8.54 -2.75
N TRP A 287 3.35 7.24 -2.79
CA TRP A 287 3.05 6.35 -1.68
C TRP A 287 3.85 6.71 -0.43
N PHE A 288 5.16 6.89 -0.54
CA PHE A 288 5.97 7.25 0.63
C PHE A 288 5.56 8.61 1.23
N PRO A 289 5.40 9.69 0.46
CA PRO A 289 4.85 10.94 0.98
C PRO A 289 3.52 10.77 1.71
N TYR A 290 2.61 10.00 1.15
CA TYR A 290 1.31 9.73 1.75
C TYR A 290 1.43 8.95 3.06
N THR A 291 2.17 7.84 3.08
CA THR A 291 2.30 6.99 4.28
C THR A 291 3.01 7.73 5.42
N LEU A 292 4.07 8.49 5.12
CA LEU A 292 4.77 9.29 6.12
C LEU A 292 3.89 10.42 6.66
N SER A 293 3.23 11.19 5.80
CA SER A 293 2.36 12.27 6.23
C SER A 293 1.19 11.77 7.07
N ARG A 294 0.67 10.58 6.75
CA ARG A 294 -0.34 9.87 7.54
C ARG A 294 0.21 9.45 8.91
N ALA A 295 1.42 8.94 8.97
CA ALA A 295 2.08 8.60 10.24
C ALA A 295 2.24 9.84 11.14
N ILE A 296 2.60 10.99 10.56
CA ILE A 296 2.74 12.28 11.29
C ILE A 296 1.39 12.73 11.81
N ARG A 297 0.39 12.82 10.94
CA ARG A 297 -0.92 13.39 11.28
C ARG A 297 -1.79 12.45 12.11
N ASP A 298 -2.07 11.28 11.56
CA ASP A 298 -3.02 10.35 12.13
C ASP A 298 -2.35 9.42 13.16
N GLY A 299 -1.07 9.10 12.95
CA GLY A 299 -0.22 8.32 13.86
C GLY A 299 0.35 9.14 15.02
N ARG A 300 0.31 10.47 14.95
CA ARG A 300 0.95 11.38 15.91
C ARG A 300 2.45 11.19 16.01
N LEU A 301 3.08 10.80 14.90
CA LEU A 301 4.54 10.67 14.81
C LEU A 301 5.17 12.05 15.02
N ASN A 302 5.94 12.18 16.09
CA ASN A 302 6.59 13.43 16.45
C ASN A 302 8.07 13.18 16.76
N VAL A 303 8.90 13.27 15.72
CA VAL A 303 10.34 13.10 15.81
C VAL A 303 11.02 14.36 15.27
N PRO A 304 11.89 15.04 16.05
CA PRO A 304 12.48 16.32 15.65
C PRO A 304 13.10 16.30 14.26
N GLU A 305 13.87 15.28 13.92
CA GLU A 305 14.56 15.18 12.63
C GLU A 305 13.63 15.07 11.44
N ILE A 306 12.48 14.42 11.61
CA ILE A 306 11.42 14.40 10.59
C ILE A 306 10.77 15.79 10.52
N ASN A 307 10.42 16.39 11.66
CA ASN A 307 9.74 17.67 11.71
C ASN A 307 10.54 18.78 11.04
N GLU A 308 11.87 18.78 11.19
CA GLU A 308 12.78 19.72 10.53
C GLU A 308 12.73 19.62 9.00
N THR A 309 12.38 18.47 8.44
CA THR A 309 12.32 18.25 6.99
C THR A 309 10.99 18.67 6.36
N LEU A 310 9.92 18.83 7.15
CA LEU A 310 8.56 18.99 6.63
C LEU A 310 8.36 20.20 5.71
N PRO A 311 8.96 21.38 5.98
CA PRO A 311 8.85 22.52 5.07
C PRO A 311 9.48 22.25 3.70
N CYS A 312 10.64 21.63 3.67
CA CYS A 312 11.30 21.24 2.42
C CYS A 312 10.51 20.15 1.69
N PHE A 313 10.03 19.17 2.44
CA PHE A 313 9.28 18.05 1.88
C PHE A 313 7.96 18.50 1.22
N ILE A 314 7.16 19.33 1.89
CA ILE A 314 5.92 19.85 1.30
C ILE A 314 6.20 20.74 0.09
N SER A 315 7.29 21.52 0.09
CA SER A 315 7.72 22.29 -1.07
C SER A 315 7.99 21.39 -2.27
N SER A 316 8.71 20.28 -2.08
CA SER A 316 9.00 19.31 -3.14
C SER A 316 7.71 18.68 -3.72
N ILE A 317 6.72 18.39 -2.89
CA ILE A 317 5.42 17.84 -3.33
C ILE A 317 4.63 18.87 -4.15
N ILE A 318 4.62 20.14 -3.70
CA ILE A 318 3.97 21.24 -4.44
C ILE A 318 4.65 21.44 -5.79
N GLU A 319 5.98 21.51 -5.81
CA GLU A 319 6.77 21.71 -7.04
C GLU A 319 6.59 20.56 -8.04
N LEU A 320 6.47 19.33 -7.55
CA LEU A 320 6.19 18.16 -8.37
C LEU A 320 4.87 18.33 -9.15
N GLN A 321 3.80 18.78 -8.49
CA GLN A 321 2.51 19.02 -9.10
C GLN A 321 2.57 20.21 -10.09
N GLN A 322 3.18 21.33 -9.69
CA GLN A 322 3.28 22.51 -10.54
C GLN A 322 4.05 22.24 -11.83
N ASN A 323 5.20 21.57 -11.72
CA ASN A 323 6.03 21.22 -12.87
C ASN A 323 5.27 20.29 -13.84
N PHE A 324 4.49 19.36 -13.29
CA PHE A 324 3.65 18.47 -14.09
C PHE A 324 2.52 19.25 -14.80
N GLU A 325 1.83 20.16 -14.10
CA GLU A 325 0.76 20.97 -14.66
C GLU A 325 1.25 21.91 -15.78
N LEU A 326 2.44 22.50 -15.61
CA LEU A 326 3.08 23.32 -16.64
C LEU A 326 3.33 22.56 -17.95
N GLN A 327 3.70 21.29 -17.86
CA GLN A 327 3.94 20.43 -19.00
C GLN A 327 2.66 19.82 -19.59
N ASN A 328 1.59 19.75 -18.79
CA ASN A 328 0.35 19.05 -19.11
C ASN A 328 -0.88 19.90 -18.74
N SER A 329 -1.07 21.02 -19.40
CA SER A 329 -2.12 22.02 -19.08
C SER A 329 -3.55 21.47 -19.09
N SER A 330 -3.82 20.41 -19.86
CA SER A 330 -5.10 19.70 -19.90
C SER A 330 -5.37 18.86 -18.64
N LEU A 331 -4.35 18.59 -17.83
CA LEU A 331 -4.40 17.81 -16.60
C LEU A 331 -4.26 18.72 -15.36
N LYS A 332 -4.83 19.91 -15.42
CA LYS A 332 -4.76 20.88 -14.31
C LYS A 332 -5.21 20.26 -12.99
N GLY A 333 -4.37 20.36 -11.97
CA GLY A 333 -4.60 19.82 -10.63
C GLY A 333 -4.21 18.36 -10.47
N ALA A 334 -3.86 17.64 -11.53
CA ALA A 334 -3.34 16.27 -11.42
C ALA A 334 -1.90 16.26 -10.91
N PHE A 335 -1.54 15.17 -10.24
CA PHE A 335 -0.14 14.83 -9.95
C PHE A 335 0.39 13.84 -11.01
N PRO A 336 1.72 13.83 -11.28
CA PRO A 336 2.31 12.86 -12.19
C PRO A 336 2.07 11.43 -11.69
N ALA A 337 1.73 10.54 -12.59
CA ALA A 337 1.48 9.13 -12.30
C ALA A 337 2.63 8.26 -12.82
N PHE A 338 2.83 7.11 -12.20
CA PHE A 338 3.81 6.11 -12.61
C PHE A 338 3.61 5.68 -14.07
N ASN A 339 2.36 5.45 -14.45
CA ASN A 339 1.98 5.27 -15.83
C ASN A 339 0.82 6.23 -16.18
N SER A 340 0.72 6.68 -17.39
CA SER A 340 -0.31 7.62 -17.83
C SER A 340 -1.74 7.04 -17.93
N VAL A 341 -1.99 5.88 -17.33
CA VAL A 341 -3.30 5.20 -17.39
C VAL A 341 -4.32 5.89 -16.49
N SER A 342 -3.92 6.29 -15.28
CA SER A 342 -4.80 7.00 -14.36
C SER A 342 -4.02 7.91 -13.43
N TYR A 343 -4.32 9.19 -13.47
CA TYR A 343 -3.77 10.20 -12.54
C TYR A 343 -4.55 10.30 -11.23
N ASN A 344 -5.64 9.54 -11.08
CA ASN A 344 -6.48 9.64 -9.88
C ASN A 344 -5.76 9.14 -8.63
N LEU A 345 -5.00 8.03 -8.75
CA LEU A 345 -4.26 7.47 -7.62
C LEU A 345 -3.19 8.46 -7.14
N SER A 346 -2.32 8.91 -8.05
CA SER A 346 -1.26 9.86 -7.69
C SER A 346 -1.82 11.17 -7.15
N THR A 347 -2.93 11.67 -7.72
CA THR A 347 -3.58 12.88 -7.23
C THR A 347 -4.20 12.67 -5.84
N ALA A 348 -4.83 11.53 -5.58
CA ALA A 348 -5.36 11.23 -4.24
C ALA A 348 -4.23 11.12 -3.20
N LEU A 349 -3.13 10.45 -3.53
CA LEU A 349 -1.95 10.34 -2.65
C LEU A 349 -1.32 11.71 -2.38
N GLY A 350 -1.08 12.49 -3.44
CA GLY A 350 -0.48 13.82 -3.33
C GLY A 350 -1.36 14.80 -2.53
N LEU A 351 -2.66 14.79 -2.78
CA LEU A 351 -3.62 15.63 -2.05
C LEU A 351 -3.71 15.25 -0.57
N ASN A 352 -3.80 13.94 -0.25
CA ASN A 352 -3.74 13.48 1.14
C ASN A 352 -2.43 13.89 1.82
N THR A 353 -1.31 13.79 1.11
CA THR A 353 -0.01 14.24 1.63
C THR A 353 -0.04 15.71 2.00
N LEU A 354 -0.52 16.58 1.11
CA LEU A 354 -0.62 18.02 1.36
C LEU A 354 -1.53 18.32 2.56
N LEU A 355 -2.70 17.70 2.61
CA LEU A 355 -3.66 17.89 3.70
C LEU A 355 -3.13 17.38 5.04
N ASN A 356 -2.35 16.30 5.06
CA ASN A 356 -1.74 15.76 6.26
C ASN A 356 -0.57 16.62 6.76
N LEU A 357 0.31 17.08 5.86
CA LEU A 357 1.46 17.94 6.20
C LEU A 357 1.03 19.36 6.59
N GLY A 358 -0.06 19.83 6.00
CA GLY A 358 -0.76 21.04 6.41
C GLY A 358 -0.19 22.34 5.88
N ARG A 359 -1.05 23.35 5.88
CA ARG A 359 -0.78 24.70 5.40
C ARG A 359 0.35 25.41 6.18
N GLU A 360 0.51 25.07 7.47
CA GLU A 360 1.56 25.65 8.32
C GLU A 360 2.96 25.32 7.79
N ASN A 361 3.21 24.07 7.41
CA ASN A 361 4.49 23.68 6.81
C ASN A 361 4.72 24.33 5.44
N ALA A 362 3.65 24.51 4.65
CA ALA A 362 3.73 25.26 3.39
C ALA A 362 4.06 26.75 3.65
N CYS A 363 3.50 27.34 4.69
CA CYS A 363 3.82 28.71 5.12
C CYS A 363 5.30 28.82 5.52
N LYS A 364 5.82 27.90 6.34
CA LYS A 364 7.24 27.85 6.72
C LYS A 364 8.17 27.70 5.50
N ALA A 365 7.67 27.07 4.43
CA ALA A 365 8.38 26.96 3.16
C ALA A 365 8.19 28.17 2.22
N GLY A 366 7.41 29.18 2.57
CA GLY A 366 7.06 30.31 1.71
C GLY A 366 6.16 29.93 0.53
N LYS A 367 5.38 28.85 0.63
CA LYS A 367 4.54 28.29 -0.44
C LYS A 367 3.03 28.34 -0.14
N GLN A 368 2.59 29.19 0.78
CA GLN A 368 1.21 29.20 1.26
C GLN A 368 0.16 29.40 0.15
N ASP A 369 0.33 30.43 -0.69
CA ASP A 369 -0.65 30.76 -1.74
C ASP A 369 -0.68 29.66 -2.82
N VAL A 370 0.47 29.10 -3.12
CA VAL A 370 0.60 27.99 -4.06
C VAL A 370 -0.03 26.71 -3.51
N PHE A 371 0.14 26.43 -2.22
CA PHE A 371 -0.50 25.31 -1.53
C PHE A 371 -2.01 25.33 -1.70
N ASP A 372 -2.66 26.46 -1.40
CA ASP A 372 -4.11 26.59 -1.51
C ASP A 372 -4.59 26.35 -2.95
N SER A 373 -3.86 26.88 -3.94
CA SER A 373 -4.15 26.67 -5.37
C SER A 373 -4.01 25.19 -5.77
N VAL A 374 -2.91 24.53 -5.39
CA VAL A 374 -2.67 23.12 -5.71
C VAL A 374 -3.75 22.23 -5.09
N VAL A 375 -4.07 22.42 -3.81
CA VAL A 375 -5.13 21.67 -3.12
C VAL A 375 -6.46 21.84 -3.85
N ASN A 376 -6.89 23.07 -4.14
CA ASN A 376 -8.16 23.34 -4.80
C ASN A 376 -8.22 22.75 -6.22
N ASN A 377 -7.15 22.90 -7.01
CA ASN A 377 -7.08 22.32 -8.35
C ASN A 377 -7.13 20.78 -8.30
N SER A 378 -6.45 20.15 -7.34
CA SER A 378 -6.49 18.68 -7.18
C SER A 378 -7.88 18.16 -6.79
N ILE A 379 -8.59 18.88 -5.92
CA ILE A 379 -10.00 18.60 -5.61
C ILE A 379 -10.85 18.67 -6.89
N ARG A 380 -10.71 19.74 -7.68
CA ARG A 380 -11.46 19.90 -8.94
C ARG A 380 -11.17 18.76 -9.91
N PHE A 381 -9.89 18.39 -10.07
CA PHE A 381 -9.48 17.29 -10.93
C PHE A 381 -10.14 15.97 -10.51
N LEU A 382 -10.09 15.63 -9.22
CA LEU A 382 -10.72 14.41 -8.71
C LEU A 382 -12.24 14.41 -8.91
N LEU A 383 -12.91 15.53 -8.64
CA LEU A 383 -14.36 15.63 -8.84
C LEU A 383 -14.76 15.50 -10.31
N MET A 384 -13.96 16.01 -11.23
CA MET A 384 -14.21 15.91 -12.68
C MET A 384 -13.91 14.51 -13.24
N SER A 385 -13.00 13.78 -12.63
CA SER A 385 -12.55 12.45 -13.09
C SER A 385 -13.42 11.28 -12.60
N GLN A 386 -14.50 11.54 -11.86
CA GLN A 386 -15.44 10.53 -11.38
C GLN A 386 -16.00 9.65 -12.50
N LYS A 387 -16.11 8.37 -12.24
CA LYS A 387 -16.80 7.41 -13.09
C LYS A 387 -18.06 6.90 -12.41
N LYS A 388 -19.01 6.43 -13.21
CA LYS A 388 -20.20 5.73 -12.72
C LYS A 388 -20.22 4.30 -13.22
N SER A 389 -20.67 3.37 -12.37
CA SER A 389 -20.89 1.99 -12.79
C SER A 389 -21.93 1.91 -13.92
N ALA A 390 -21.78 0.93 -14.82
CA ALA A 390 -22.71 0.75 -15.92
C ALA A 390 -24.11 0.36 -15.43
N LYS A 391 -24.15 -0.46 -14.37
CA LYS A 391 -25.41 -0.95 -13.76
C LYS A 391 -25.55 -0.41 -12.33
N PRO A 392 -26.78 -0.21 -11.85
CA PRO A 392 -27.02 0.06 -10.45
C PRO A 392 -26.53 -1.09 -9.55
N ASP A 393 -26.05 -0.74 -8.35
CA ASP A 393 -25.76 -1.72 -7.31
C ASP A 393 -27.05 -2.44 -6.89
N LYS A 394 -26.94 -3.74 -6.62
CA LYS A 394 -28.10 -4.57 -6.27
C LYS A 394 -28.69 -4.25 -4.91
N THR A 395 -27.88 -3.73 -3.99
CA THR A 395 -28.30 -3.45 -2.61
C THR A 395 -28.99 -2.09 -2.51
N PHE A 396 -28.46 -1.09 -3.21
CA PHE A 396 -28.91 0.30 -3.07
C PHE A 396 -29.72 0.79 -4.27
N GLY A 397 -29.77 0.05 -5.37
CA GLY A 397 -30.48 0.43 -6.59
C GLY A 397 -29.92 1.67 -7.31
N VAL A 398 -28.75 2.15 -6.91
CA VAL A 398 -28.09 3.35 -7.45
C VAL A 398 -26.79 2.98 -8.16
N LYS A 399 -26.39 3.78 -9.15
CA LYS A 399 -25.09 3.62 -9.81
C LYS A 399 -23.99 4.07 -8.87
N GLU A 400 -23.02 3.17 -8.65
CA GLU A 400 -21.84 3.48 -7.86
C GLU A 400 -21.00 4.56 -8.53
N THR A 401 -20.46 5.46 -7.72
CA THR A 401 -19.46 6.44 -8.14
C THR A 401 -18.09 5.97 -7.64
N PHE A 402 -17.10 5.97 -8.53
CA PHE A 402 -15.76 5.50 -8.21
C PHE A 402 -14.70 6.24 -9.02
N TRP A 403 -13.44 6.04 -8.66
CA TRP A 403 -12.27 6.53 -9.39
C TRP A 403 -11.42 5.37 -9.86
N LEU A 404 -11.00 5.43 -11.13
CA LEU A 404 -10.11 4.42 -11.71
C LEU A 404 -8.77 4.41 -10.97
N SER A 405 -8.30 3.22 -10.64
CA SER A 405 -7.02 3.01 -9.99
C SER A 405 -5.86 3.09 -11.00
N GLY A 406 -4.71 3.58 -10.53
CA GLY A 406 -3.39 3.24 -11.04
C GLY A 406 -2.86 1.96 -10.38
N PRO A 407 -1.61 1.56 -10.66
CA PRO A 407 -0.94 0.45 -9.98
C PRO A 407 -0.68 0.83 -8.51
N LEU A 408 -1.31 0.11 -7.61
CA LEU A 408 -1.22 0.35 -6.17
C LEU A 408 0.09 -0.17 -5.61
N PHE A 409 0.41 -1.40 -5.92
CA PHE A 409 1.67 -2.06 -5.58
C PHE A 409 2.05 -3.05 -6.68
N SER A 410 3.30 -3.45 -6.67
CA SER A 410 3.87 -4.35 -7.67
C SER A 410 4.44 -5.61 -6.99
N SER A 411 4.52 -6.67 -7.77
CA SER A 411 5.32 -7.82 -7.37
C SER A 411 6.79 -7.43 -7.30
N SER A 412 7.53 -8.26 -6.62
CA SER A 412 8.99 -8.18 -6.55
C SER A 412 9.70 -8.14 -7.91
N ILE A 413 9.03 -8.51 -8.98
CA ILE A 413 9.49 -8.34 -10.35
C ILE A 413 8.71 -7.16 -10.92
N GLN A 414 9.24 -5.96 -10.71
CA GLN A 414 8.58 -4.66 -10.85
C GLN A 414 7.74 -4.45 -12.12
N ASP A 415 8.06 -5.13 -13.20
CA ASP A 415 7.39 -4.91 -14.48
C ASP A 415 6.40 -6.01 -14.87
N MET A 416 6.19 -7.04 -14.03
CA MET A 416 5.42 -8.22 -14.43
C MET A 416 4.04 -8.32 -13.83
N ALA A 417 3.87 -7.90 -12.59
CA ALA A 417 2.57 -7.96 -11.92
C ALA A 417 2.29 -6.69 -11.12
N HIS A 418 1.15 -6.08 -11.40
CA HIS A 418 0.68 -4.92 -10.68
C HIS A 418 -0.73 -5.17 -10.14
N TRP A 419 -0.98 -4.71 -8.92
CA TRP A 419 -2.29 -4.77 -8.29
C TRP A 419 -3.03 -3.45 -8.52
N TYR A 420 -4.30 -3.58 -8.88
CA TYR A 420 -5.22 -2.47 -9.08
C TYR A 420 -6.47 -2.68 -8.24
N SER A 421 -6.99 -1.63 -7.63
CA SER A 421 -8.27 -1.67 -6.92
C SER A 421 -8.96 -0.32 -7.02
N ASN A 422 -10.07 -0.28 -7.75
CA ASN A 422 -10.89 0.93 -7.81
C ASN A 422 -11.52 1.26 -6.44
N SER A 423 -11.81 0.24 -5.62
CA SER A 423 -12.31 0.45 -4.26
C SER A 423 -11.26 1.12 -3.36
N GLN A 424 -10.02 0.66 -3.39
CA GLN A 424 -8.94 1.27 -2.61
C GLN A 424 -8.67 2.71 -3.08
N ASN A 425 -8.59 2.94 -4.40
CA ASN A 425 -8.39 4.29 -4.92
C ASN A 425 -9.57 5.21 -4.59
N THR A 426 -10.80 4.70 -4.66
CA THR A 426 -11.99 5.44 -4.22
C THR A 426 -11.90 5.79 -2.72
N GLY A 427 -11.42 4.86 -1.90
CA GLY A 427 -11.15 5.09 -0.48
C GLY A 427 -10.16 6.23 -0.27
N LEU A 428 -9.03 6.24 -0.98
CA LEU A 428 -8.03 7.32 -0.90
C LEU A 428 -8.59 8.69 -1.32
N VAL A 429 -9.42 8.72 -2.38
CA VAL A 429 -10.09 9.96 -2.79
C VAL A 429 -11.09 10.41 -1.72
N LEU A 430 -11.88 9.50 -1.16
CA LEU A 430 -12.81 9.81 -0.08
C LEU A 430 -12.09 10.33 1.18
N GLU A 431 -10.94 9.76 1.51
CA GLU A 431 -10.08 10.25 2.60
C GLU A 431 -9.70 11.71 2.36
N ALA A 432 -9.16 12.03 1.18
CA ALA A 432 -8.76 13.39 0.83
C ALA A 432 -9.93 14.37 0.87
N LEU A 433 -11.07 14.00 0.28
CA LEU A 433 -12.28 14.86 0.27
C LEU A 433 -12.82 15.06 1.68
N THR A 434 -12.81 14.03 2.52
CA THR A 434 -13.25 14.12 3.92
C THR A 434 -12.34 15.04 4.73
N LYS A 435 -11.03 14.87 4.63
CA LYS A 435 -10.04 15.74 5.28
C LYS A 435 -10.21 17.20 4.85
N TYR A 436 -10.41 17.43 3.56
CA TYR A 436 -10.66 18.76 3.02
C TYR A 436 -11.95 19.38 3.59
N LEU A 437 -13.05 18.61 3.62
CA LEU A 437 -14.35 19.08 4.13
C LEU A 437 -14.32 19.38 5.64
N LEU A 438 -13.60 18.56 6.40
CA LEU A 438 -13.42 18.78 7.84
C LEU A 438 -12.51 19.98 8.16
N GLY A 439 -11.93 20.61 7.15
CA GLY A 439 -11.09 21.77 7.31
C GLY A 439 -9.69 21.44 7.80
N TYR A 440 -9.20 20.24 7.50
CA TYR A 440 -7.80 19.90 7.76
C TYR A 440 -6.91 21.01 7.18
N ASP A 441 -6.36 21.84 8.08
CA ASP A 441 -5.47 22.97 7.81
C ASP A 441 -5.94 24.03 6.77
N MET A 442 -7.24 24.09 6.50
CA MET A 442 -7.88 25.03 5.57
C MET A 442 -8.79 26.07 6.29
N ILE A 443 -8.61 26.24 7.60
CA ILE A 443 -9.53 27.01 8.45
C ILE A 443 -9.74 28.45 7.96
N ASN A 444 -8.79 29.04 7.26
CA ASN A 444 -8.84 30.40 6.76
C ASN A 444 -8.67 30.51 5.23
N ASN A 445 -8.95 29.44 4.47
CA ASN A 445 -8.87 29.53 3.02
C ASN A 445 -10.15 30.16 2.45
N PRO A 446 -10.13 31.42 1.94
CA PRO A 446 -11.30 32.09 1.35
C PRO A 446 -11.75 31.42 0.04
N GLU A 447 -10.87 30.64 -0.60
CA GLU A 447 -11.15 29.91 -1.85
C GLU A 447 -11.66 28.49 -1.62
N LYS A 448 -12.01 28.12 -0.38
CA LYS A 448 -12.48 26.77 -0.08
C LYS A 448 -13.65 26.37 -0.98
N ILE A 449 -13.47 25.30 -1.72
CA ILE A 449 -14.48 24.79 -2.64
C ILE A 449 -15.63 24.17 -1.84
N ASN A 450 -16.86 24.60 -2.12
CA ASN A 450 -18.05 23.95 -1.58
C ASN A 450 -18.38 22.70 -2.38
N ILE A 451 -18.27 21.53 -1.75
CA ILE A 451 -18.61 20.25 -2.34
C ILE A 451 -20.02 19.85 -1.91
N ARG A 452 -20.87 19.49 -2.85
CA ARG A 452 -22.22 18.98 -2.59
C ARG A 452 -22.49 17.70 -3.34
N PHE A 453 -23.39 16.91 -2.77
CA PHE A 453 -23.88 15.69 -3.40
C PHE A 453 -25.16 16.02 -4.17
N VAL A 454 -25.09 15.99 -5.50
CA VAL A 454 -26.23 16.30 -6.38
C VAL A 454 -26.35 15.17 -7.40
N ASN A 455 -27.55 14.60 -7.51
CA ASN A 455 -27.84 13.51 -8.45
C ASN A 455 -26.81 12.36 -8.40
N ASN A 456 -26.47 11.92 -7.20
CA ASN A 456 -25.47 10.88 -6.94
C ASN A 456 -24.07 11.22 -7.49
N ARG A 457 -23.69 12.48 -7.49
CA ARG A 457 -22.33 12.96 -7.79
C ARG A 457 -21.89 13.99 -6.77
N LEU A 458 -20.62 13.95 -6.43
CA LEU A 458 -19.96 15.06 -5.76
C LEU A 458 -19.73 16.17 -6.79
N THR A 459 -20.22 17.37 -6.50
CA THR A 459 -20.12 18.54 -7.39
C THR A 459 -19.61 19.75 -6.63
N ILE A 460 -19.03 20.68 -7.36
CA ILE A 460 -18.63 21.99 -6.84
C ILE A 460 -19.86 22.90 -6.95
N LYS A 461 -20.13 23.66 -5.87
CA LYS A 461 -21.13 24.70 -5.87
C LYS A 461 -20.52 26.02 -6.33
#